data_a55be8bdee78974859e963af95554fe8
#
_entry.id   a55be8bdee78974859e963af95554fe8
#
_cell.length_a   1.000
_cell.length_b   1.000
_cell.length_c   1.000
_cell.angle_alpha   90.00
_cell.angle_beta   90.00
_cell.angle_gamma   90.00
#
_symmetry.space_group_name_H-M   'P 1'
#
loop_
_entity.id
_entity.type
_entity.pdbx_description
1 polymer ?
#
loop_
_entity_poly.entity_id
_entity_poly.type
_entity_poly.pdbx_seq_one_letter_code
_entity_poly.pdbx_strand_id
1 'polypeptide(L)'
;MLISLIVPCYNEEEAMPLFYKEASRVAAEMKASHGAEFEFIFVDDGSRDGTLRVARELHAQDPRVRYVSFSRNFGKEAGIYAGLQAAKGDYVATMDADLQAPPALLPQMLDTLLTGEYDCAATRRTTRKGEPPLRSWFARKFYQIINKMSDTEIVDGARDFRLMSRKMTDAVLSMAEYNRFSKGIFSWVGFKTKWFDYENIERVAGTTKWNFWGLFKYSIEGIVGFSTTPLLIAAGAGVLFCILAFIGILFVVVRALMFGDPTSGWPSMVCIILLCSGVQLFCTGIVGEYLAKTYLEVKHRPIYIVAETEEDKK
;
A
#
# COMPACT_ATOMS: atom_id res chain seq x y z
N MET A 1 22.39 -19.57 4.87
CA MET A 1 21.24 -18.68 5.09
C MET A 1 20.25 -18.87 3.96
N LEU A 2 18.94 -18.77 4.26
CA LEU A 2 17.88 -18.91 3.27
C LEU A 2 17.25 -17.54 3.00
N ILE A 3 17.02 -17.20 1.74
CA ILE A 3 16.31 -16.00 1.29
C ILE A 3 15.02 -16.43 0.64
N SER A 4 13.88 -15.92 1.16
CA SER A 4 12.57 -16.09 0.53
C SER A 4 12.31 -14.90 -0.40
N LEU A 5 12.12 -15.14 -1.68
CA LEU A 5 11.74 -14.12 -2.65
C LEU A 5 10.26 -14.24 -3.00
N ILE A 6 9.47 -13.27 -2.54
CA ILE A 6 8.01 -13.21 -2.70
C ILE A 6 7.66 -12.38 -3.92
N VAL A 7 6.83 -12.93 -4.79
CA VAL A 7 6.41 -12.32 -6.05
C VAL A 7 4.89 -12.37 -6.18
N PRO A 8 4.17 -11.31 -5.79
CA PRO A 8 2.73 -11.21 -6.05
C PRO A 8 2.46 -11.09 -7.55
N CYS A 9 1.55 -11.92 -8.07
CA CYS A 9 1.22 -12.02 -9.48
C CYS A 9 -0.29 -11.91 -9.70
N TYR A 10 -0.69 -11.12 -10.71
CA TYR A 10 -2.06 -11.07 -11.19
C TYR A 10 -2.09 -10.83 -12.71
N ASN A 11 -2.39 -11.87 -13.49
CA ASN A 11 -2.29 -11.90 -14.94
C ASN A 11 -0.87 -11.49 -15.39
N GLU A 12 0.12 -12.27 -14.99
CA GLU A 12 1.56 -12.09 -15.27
C GLU A 12 2.15 -13.32 -15.99
N GLU A 13 1.34 -14.00 -16.81
CA GLU A 13 1.74 -15.22 -17.57
C GLU A 13 3.02 -15.00 -18.38
N GLU A 14 3.17 -13.82 -19.01
CA GLU A 14 4.33 -13.49 -19.84
C GLU A 14 5.53 -13.02 -19.02
N ALA A 15 5.31 -12.29 -17.93
CA ALA A 15 6.37 -11.69 -17.13
C ALA A 15 7.04 -12.70 -16.18
N MET A 16 6.26 -13.62 -15.60
CA MET A 16 6.74 -14.56 -14.59
C MET A 16 7.92 -15.42 -15.04
N PRO A 17 7.96 -16.03 -16.24
CA PRO A 17 9.12 -16.81 -16.71
C PRO A 17 10.39 -15.95 -16.88
N LEU A 18 10.22 -14.70 -17.35
CA LEU A 18 11.33 -13.77 -17.54
C LEU A 18 11.90 -13.33 -16.19
N PHE A 19 11.00 -13.03 -15.24
CA PHE A 19 11.37 -12.73 -13.86
C PHE A 19 12.14 -13.89 -13.22
N TYR A 20 11.59 -15.11 -13.29
CA TYR A 20 12.21 -16.30 -12.71
C TYR A 20 13.61 -16.55 -13.27
N LYS A 21 13.80 -16.41 -14.58
CA LYS A 21 15.10 -16.56 -15.23
C LYS A 21 16.13 -15.59 -14.65
N GLU A 22 15.80 -14.30 -14.53
CA GLU A 22 16.71 -13.29 -14.00
C GLU A 22 16.94 -13.44 -12.49
N ALA A 23 15.90 -13.70 -11.72
CA ALA A 23 16.01 -13.93 -10.28
C ALA A 23 16.82 -15.18 -9.95
N SER A 24 16.69 -16.26 -10.73
CA SER A 24 17.50 -17.49 -10.57
C SER A 24 18.95 -17.27 -10.91
N ARG A 25 19.27 -16.40 -11.90
CA ARG A 25 20.65 -16.02 -12.21
C ARG A 25 21.28 -15.31 -11.01
N VAL A 26 20.59 -14.31 -10.44
CA VAL A 26 21.07 -13.58 -9.27
C VAL A 26 21.18 -14.51 -8.05
N ALA A 27 20.25 -15.43 -7.85
CA ALA A 27 20.31 -16.43 -6.78
C ALA A 27 21.54 -17.32 -6.89
N ALA A 28 21.92 -17.75 -8.10
CA ALA A 28 23.13 -18.54 -8.32
C ALA A 28 24.42 -17.75 -8.01
N GLU A 29 24.47 -16.47 -8.38
CA GLU A 29 25.57 -15.56 -8.03
C GLU A 29 25.68 -15.38 -6.51
N MET A 30 24.55 -15.17 -5.82
CA MET A 30 24.52 -15.00 -4.36
C MET A 30 24.83 -16.31 -3.62
N LYS A 31 24.50 -17.47 -4.19
CA LYS A 31 24.92 -18.75 -3.65
C LYS A 31 26.45 -18.89 -3.68
N ALA A 32 27.08 -18.48 -4.78
CA ALA A 32 28.53 -18.53 -4.93
C ALA A 32 29.27 -17.52 -4.03
N SER A 33 28.73 -16.28 -3.89
CA SER A 33 29.38 -15.18 -3.18
C SER A 33 29.11 -15.17 -1.67
N HIS A 34 27.88 -15.51 -1.26
CA HIS A 34 27.38 -15.38 0.12
C HIS A 34 26.95 -16.70 0.76
N GLY A 35 26.95 -17.82 0.02
CA GLY A 35 26.39 -19.09 0.47
C GLY A 35 24.87 -19.02 0.72
N ALA A 36 24.17 -18.10 0.04
CA ALA A 36 22.74 -17.90 0.21
C ALA A 36 21.95 -18.90 -0.64
N GLU A 37 21.07 -19.66 -0.01
CA GLU A 37 20.06 -20.46 -0.67
C GLU A 37 18.79 -19.63 -0.89
N PHE A 38 17.99 -19.98 -1.91
CA PHE A 38 16.77 -19.25 -2.25
C PHE A 38 15.57 -20.17 -2.29
N GLU A 39 14.40 -19.64 -1.85
CA GLU A 39 13.07 -20.11 -2.25
C GLU A 39 12.35 -18.97 -2.96
N PHE A 40 11.59 -19.30 -4.01
CA PHE A 40 10.79 -18.36 -4.80
C PHE A 40 9.32 -18.63 -4.52
N ILE A 41 8.59 -17.64 -4.02
CA ILE A 41 7.19 -17.80 -3.62
C ILE A 41 6.34 -16.92 -4.54
N PHE A 42 5.73 -17.54 -5.56
CA PHE A 42 4.79 -16.86 -6.43
C PHE A 42 3.38 -16.90 -5.82
N VAL A 43 2.79 -15.73 -5.62
CA VAL A 43 1.43 -15.62 -5.09
C VAL A 43 0.50 -15.18 -6.21
N ASP A 44 -0.29 -16.12 -6.72
CA ASP A 44 -1.29 -15.87 -7.76
C ASP A 44 -2.57 -15.32 -7.13
N ASP A 45 -2.84 -14.05 -7.35
CA ASP A 45 -4.00 -13.34 -6.83
C ASP A 45 -5.27 -13.61 -7.66
N GLY A 46 -5.57 -14.90 -7.90
CA GLY A 46 -6.76 -15.34 -8.66
C GLY A 46 -6.75 -14.86 -10.10
N SER A 47 -5.65 -15.08 -10.81
CA SER A 47 -5.48 -14.72 -12.22
C SER A 47 -6.50 -15.39 -13.13
N ARG A 48 -6.77 -14.76 -14.28
CA ARG A 48 -7.69 -15.26 -15.32
C ARG A 48 -6.97 -15.75 -16.57
N ASP A 49 -5.66 -15.55 -16.64
CA ASP A 49 -4.76 -16.02 -17.71
C ASP A 49 -4.02 -17.29 -17.28
N GLY A 50 -2.93 -17.63 -17.96
CA GLY A 50 -2.11 -18.80 -17.68
C GLY A 50 -1.14 -18.64 -16.48
N THR A 51 -1.21 -17.59 -15.68
CA THR A 51 -0.26 -17.32 -14.56
C THR A 51 -0.11 -18.51 -13.62
N LEU A 52 -1.22 -19.10 -13.14
CA LEU A 52 -1.17 -20.27 -12.25
C LEU A 52 -0.56 -21.50 -12.96
N ARG A 53 -0.86 -21.70 -14.24
CA ARG A 53 -0.27 -22.79 -15.05
C ARG A 53 1.26 -22.62 -15.09
N VAL A 54 1.75 -21.42 -15.36
CA VAL A 54 3.20 -21.12 -15.36
C VAL A 54 3.83 -21.36 -13.99
N ALA A 55 3.18 -20.95 -12.90
CA ALA A 55 3.68 -21.20 -11.54
C ALA A 55 3.86 -22.71 -11.26
N ARG A 56 2.89 -23.53 -11.68
CA ARG A 56 2.95 -24.99 -11.57
C ARG A 56 4.07 -25.60 -12.42
N GLU A 57 4.25 -25.12 -13.64
CA GLU A 57 5.32 -25.56 -14.54
C GLU A 57 6.71 -25.23 -13.98
N LEU A 58 6.89 -24.03 -13.42
CA LEU A 58 8.13 -23.63 -12.76
C LEU A 58 8.41 -24.46 -11.51
N HIS A 59 7.40 -24.74 -10.68
CA HIS A 59 7.54 -25.63 -9.52
C HIS A 59 7.96 -27.05 -9.92
N ALA A 60 7.39 -27.59 -11.00
CA ALA A 60 7.75 -28.92 -11.49
C ALA A 60 9.19 -29.00 -12.01
N GLN A 61 9.77 -27.89 -12.48
CA GLN A 61 11.15 -27.81 -12.97
C GLN A 61 12.16 -27.51 -11.86
N ASP A 62 11.76 -26.74 -10.83
CA ASP A 62 12.62 -26.33 -9.74
C ASP A 62 11.86 -26.39 -8.40
N PRO A 63 12.23 -27.32 -7.49
CA PRO A 63 11.57 -27.47 -6.19
C PRO A 63 11.74 -26.27 -5.25
N ARG A 64 12.63 -25.33 -5.56
CA ARG A 64 12.80 -24.06 -4.84
C ARG A 64 11.64 -23.10 -5.14
N VAL A 65 10.91 -23.32 -6.25
CA VAL A 65 9.72 -22.53 -6.61
C VAL A 65 8.53 -23.09 -5.83
N ARG A 66 7.89 -22.23 -5.09
CA ARG A 66 6.65 -22.49 -4.36
C ARG A 66 5.56 -21.57 -4.88
N TYR A 67 4.30 -21.94 -4.75
CA TYR A 67 3.20 -21.08 -5.14
C TYR A 67 2.00 -21.16 -4.19
N VAL A 68 1.28 -20.05 -4.10
CA VAL A 68 0.00 -19.92 -3.42
C VAL A 68 -0.97 -19.28 -4.40
N SER A 69 -2.09 -19.95 -4.71
CA SER A 69 -3.14 -19.40 -5.58
C SER A 69 -4.39 -19.10 -4.77
N PHE A 70 -4.97 -17.92 -4.99
CA PHE A 70 -6.17 -17.47 -4.30
C PHE A 70 -7.45 -17.88 -5.06
N SER A 71 -8.53 -18.06 -4.30
CA SER A 71 -9.85 -18.40 -4.84
C SER A 71 -10.47 -17.32 -5.73
N ARG A 72 -10.02 -16.08 -5.60
CA ARG A 72 -10.36 -14.91 -6.41
C ARG A 72 -9.30 -13.82 -6.23
N ASN A 73 -9.42 -12.72 -6.95
CA ASN A 73 -8.58 -11.54 -6.68
C ASN A 73 -8.94 -10.92 -5.32
N PHE A 74 -7.96 -10.84 -4.42
CA PHE A 74 -8.00 -10.19 -3.11
C PHE A 74 -7.13 -8.93 -3.07
N GLY A 75 -6.33 -8.68 -4.08
CA GLY A 75 -5.46 -7.52 -4.23
C GLY A 75 -4.01 -7.77 -3.85
N LYS A 76 -3.13 -6.91 -4.36
CA LYS A 76 -1.67 -7.03 -4.20
C LYS A 76 -1.24 -7.09 -2.73
N GLU A 77 -1.89 -6.33 -1.84
CA GLU A 77 -1.59 -6.29 -0.42
C GLU A 77 -1.81 -7.67 0.25
N ALA A 78 -2.88 -8.35 -0.13
CA ALA A 78 -3.14 -9.73 0.30
C ALA A 78 -2.08 -10.69 -0.24
N GLY A 79 -1.65 -10.51 -1.50
CA GLY A 79 -0.57 -11.30 -2.11
C GLY A 79 0.76 -11.15 -1.38
N ILE A 80 1.15 -9.93 -1.02
CA ILE A 80 2.36 -9.68 -0.21
C ILE A 80 2.23 -10.37 1.15
N TYR A 81 1.11 -10.21 1.84
CA TYR A 81 0.88 -10.80 3.16
C TYR A 81 0.95 -12.33 3.13
N ALA A 82 0.29 -12.98 2.15
CA ALA A 82 0.34 -14.43 2.00
C ALA A 82 1.76 -14.94 1.72
N GLY A 83 2.51 -14.23 0.85
CA GLY A 83 3.91 -14.53 0.59
C GLY A 83 4.78 -14.43 1.85
N LEU A 84 4.59 -13.37 2.66
CA LEU A 84 5.28 -13.20 3.94
C LEU A 84 4.97 -14.35 4.91
N GLN A 85 3.71 -14.83 4.98
CA GLN A 85 3.33 -15.97 5.81
C GLN A 85 3.93 -17.29 5.32
N ALA A 86 4.05 -17.49 4.00
CA ALA A 86 4.62 -18.69 3.41
C ALA A 86 6.16 -18.73 3.48
N ALA A 87 6.82 -17.59 3.68
CA ALA A 87 8.27 -17.42 3.67
C ALA A 87 8.95 -18.09 4.88
N LYS A 88 9.96 -18.93 4.61
CA LYS A 88 10.73 -19.67 5.62
C LYS A 88 12.15 -19.13 5.80
N GLY A 89 12.60 -18.20 4.94
CA GLY A 89 13.96 -17.68 4.91
C GLY A 89 14.35 -16.83 6.12
N ASP A 90 15.64 -16.76 6.38
CA ASP A 90 16.27 -15.87 7.37
C ASP A 90 16.10 -14.40 6.96
N TYR A 91 16.08 -14.16 5.65
CA TYR A 91 15.77 -12.89 5.01
C TYR A 91 14.61 -13.07 4.03
N VAL A 92 13.77 -12.06 3.94
CA VAL A 92 12.58 -12.09 3.08
C VAL A 92 12.55 -10.89 2.16
N ALA A 93 12.54 -11.14 0.85
CA ALA A 93 12.42 -10.12 -0.16
C ALA A 93 11.02 -10.12 -0.79
N THR A 94 10.50 -8.93 -1.11
CA THR A 94 9.30 -8.74 -1.92
C THR A 94 9.67 -8.06 -3.22
N MET A 95 9.20 -8.56 -4.37
CA MET A 95 9.44 -7.98 -5.69
C MET A 95 8.22 -8.10 -6.58
N ASP A 96 8.07 -7.15 -7.52
CA ASP A 96 7.09 -7.24 -8.61
C ASP A 96 7.64 -8.09 -9.75
N ALA A 97 6.77 -8.87 -10.43
CA ALA A 97 7.17 -9.74 -11.55
C ALA A 97 7.59 -8.98 -12.83
N ASP A 98 7.32 -7.67 -12.92
CA ASP A 98 7.49 -6.85 -14.12
C ASP A 98 8.94 -6.37 -14.40
N LEU A 99 9.89 -6.75 -13.53
CA LEU A 99 11.31 -6.39 -13.60
C LEU A 99 11.59 -4.87 -13.69
N GLN A 100 10.65 -4.01 -13.27
CA GLN A 100 10.90 -2.56 -13.21
C GLN A 100 11.99 -2.19 -12.19
N ALA A 101 12.21 -3.04 -11.19
CA ALA A 101 13.30 -2.95 -10.25
C ALA A 101 14.27 -4.13 -10.48
N PRO A 102 15.60 -3.88 -10.62
CA PRO A 102 16.54 -4.93 -10.98
C PRO A 102 16.83 -5.88 -9.79
N PRO A 103 16.64 -7.21 -9.94
CA PRO A 103 17.04 -8.20 -8.92
C PRO A 103 18.53 -8.13 -8.57
N ALA A 104 19.35 -7.60 -9.45
CA ALA A 104 20.79 -7.39 -9.26
C ALA A 104 21.16 -6.49 -8.06
N LEU A 105 20.19 -5.82 -7.44
CA LEU A 105 20.38 -5.08 -6.18
C LEU A 105 20.43 -5.99 -4.94
N LEU A 106 19.89 -7.22 -5.02
CA LEU A 106 19.81 -8.13 -3.87
C LEU A 106 21.15 -8.40 -3.17
N PRO A 107 22.28 -8.60 -3.87
CA PRO A 107 23.57 -8.78 -3.20
C PRO A 107 23.93 -7.60 -2.31
N GLN A 108 23.88 -6.37 -2.81
CA GLN A 108 24.19 -5.16 -2.06
C GLN A 108 23.20 -4.91 -0.89
N MET A 109 21.93 -5.28 -1.09
CA MET A 109 20.93 -5.21 -0.04
C MET A 109 21.24 -6.22 1.07
N LEU A 110 21.64 -7.43 0.73
CA LEU A 110 22.05 -8.44 1.69
C LEU A 110 23.30 -8.00 2.47
N ASP A 111 24.34 -7.50 1.78
CA ASP A 111 25.55 -6.97 2.43
C ASP A 111 25.19 -5.93 3.49
N THR A 112 24.24 -5.05 3.17
CA THR A 112 23.76 -4.03 4.13
C THR A 112 23.12 -4.65 5.36
N LEU A 113 22.30 -5.69 5.22
CA LEU A 113 21.66 -6.35 6.37
C LEU A 113 22.67 -7.18 7.19
N LEU A 114 23.68 -7.76 6.53
CA LEU A 114 24.73 -8.52 7.20
C LEU A 114 25.62 -7.65 8.10
N THR A 115 25.66 -6.32 7.91
CA THR A 115 26.33 -5.42 8.86
C THR A 115 25.70 -5.42 10.25
N GLY A 116 24.43 -5.84 10.37
CA GLY A 116 23.64 -5.78 11.60
C GLY A 116 23.16 -4.36 11.97
N GLU A 117 23.46 -3.36 11.14
CA GLU A 117 23.05 -1.97 11.37
C GLU A 117 21.60 -1.71 10.92
N TYR A 118 21.11 -2.45 9.92
CA TYR A 118 19.82 -2.29 9.29
C TYR A 118 19.03 -3.60 9.33
N ASP A 119 17.71 -3.49 9.52
CA ASP A 119 16.77 -4.61 9.44
C ASP A 119 16.04 -4.67 8.09
N CYS A 120 16.13 -3.60 7.29
CA CYS A 120 15.52 -3.49 5.97
C CYS A 120 16.45 -2.77 5.00
N ALA A 121 16.56 -3.33 3.80
CA ALA A 121 17.10 -2.67 2.63
C ALA A 121 15.93 -2.50 1.63
N ALA A 122 15.56 -1.27 1.31
CA ALA A 122 14.41 -0.97 0.46
C ALA A 122 14.83 -0.13 -0.75
N THR A 123 14.07 -0.22 -1.83
CA THR A 123 14.36 0.53 -3.04
C THR A 123 13.41 1.71 -3.23
N ARG A 124 13.94 2.80 -3.77
CA ARG A 124 13.14 3.93 -4.23
C ARG A 124 13.58 4.38 -5.62
N ARG A 125 12.62 4.75 -6.44
CA ARG A 125 12.94 5.31 -7.75
C ARG A 125 13.29 6.79 -7.64
N THR A 126 14.36 7.21 -8.28
CA THR A 126 14.81 8.61 -8.29
C THR A 126 14.18 9.43 -9.41
N THR A 127 13.79 8.80 -10.51
CA THR A 127 13.28 9.48 -11.69
C THR A 127 11.84 9.12 -12.00
N ARG A 128 11.05 10.12 -12.38
CA ARG A 128 9.69 9.97 -12.90
C ARG A 128 9.64 10.20 -14.42
N LYS A 129 10.75 9.94 -15.12
CA LYS A 129 10.81 10.04 -16.59
C LYS A 129 9.74 9.13 -17.20
N GLY A 130 8.96 9.67 -18.14
CA GLY A 130 7.85 8.96 -18.80
C GLY A 130 6.49 9.05 -18.11
N GLU A 131 6.39 9.65 -16.90
CA GLU A 131 5.08 9.91 -16.28
C GLU A 131 4.51 11.28 -16.72
N PRO A 132 3.18 11.39 -16.93
CA PRO A 132 2.53 12.69 -17.17
C PRO A 132 2.84 13.66 -16.01
N PRO A 133 3.20 14.93 -16.30
CA PRO A 133 3.63 15.89 -15.27
C PRO A 133 2.54 16.15 -14.22
N LEU A 134 1.28 16.12 -14.61
CA LEU A 134 0.14 16.27 -13.70
C LEU A 134 0.08 15.12 -12.70
N ARG A 135 0.28 13.86 -13.11
CA ARG A 135 0.31 12.67 -12.25
C ARG A 135 1.46 12.76 -11.24
N SER A 136 2.63 13.19 -11.69
CA SER A 136 3.81 13.36 -10.82
C SER A 136 3.61 14.48 -9.79
N TRP A 137 2.88 15.56 -10.16
CA TRP A 137 2.53 16.65 -9.23
C TRP A 137 1.56 16.16 -8.15
N PHE A 138 0.48 15.45 -8.53
CA PHE A 138 -0.48 14.88 -7.58
C PHE A 138 0.19 13.89 -6.62
N ALA A 139 1.06 13.02 -7.11
CA ALA A 139 1.77 12.07 -6.28
C ALA A 139 2.66 12.78 -5.24
N ARG A 140 3.45 13.82 -5.65
CA ARG A 140 4.25 14.59 -4.68
C ARG A 140 3.39 15.29 -3.64
N LYS A 141 2.25 15.89 -4.04
CA LYS A 141 1.31 16.51 -3.10
C LYS A 141 0.71 15.49 -2.14
N PHE A 142 0.37 14.31 -2.63
CA PHE A 142 -0.10 13.22 -1.79
C PHE A 142 0.94 12.86 -0.71
N TYR A 143 2.21 12.62 -1.06
CA TYR A 143 3.25 12.29 -0.08
C TYR A 143 3.48 13.44 0.92
N GLN A 144 3.43 14.70 0.47
CA GLN A 144 3.53 15.86 1.36
C GLN A 144 2.38 15.92 2.36
N ILE A 145 1.15 15.65 1.91
CA ILE A 145 -0.05 15.69 2.76
C ILE A 145 -0.04 14.51 3.74
N ILE A 146 0.18 13.28 3.27
CA ILE A 146 0.15 12.10 4.14
C ILE A 146 1.24 12.18 5.21
N ASN A 147 2.46 12.60 4.87
CA ASN A 147 3.56 12.74 5.84
C ASN A 147 3.35 13.89 6.85
N LYS A 148 2.52 14.88 6.51
CA LYS A 148 2.13 15.94 7.46
C LYS A 148 1.00 15.49 8.38
N MET A 149 0.17 14.54 7.95
CA MET A 149 -1.03 14.08 8.64
C MET A 149 -0.83 12.75 9.38
N SER A 150 0.18 11.97 9.01
CA SER A 150 0.48 10.65 9.57
C SER A 150 1.67 10.75 10.53
N ASP A 151 1.62 9.96 11.59
CA ASP A 151 2.75 9.77 12.51
C ASP A 151 3.87 8.89 11.90
N THR A 152 3.63 8.34 10.69
CA THR A 152 4.53 7.44 9.98
C THR A 152 5.02 8.10 8.71
N GLU A 153 6.34 8.22 8.54
CA GLU A 153 6.94 8.76 7.32
C GLU A 153 6.86 7.74 6.17
N ILE A 154 6.16 8.11 5.09
CA ILE A 154 6.07 7.33 3.86
C ILE A 154 6.99 7.96 2.82
N VAL A 155 8.07 7.27 2.47
CA VAL A 155 9.10 7.78 1.56
C VAL A 155 8.57 7.91 0.13
N ASP A 156 8.71 9.11 -0.47
CA ASP A 156 8.32 9.33 -1.88
C ASP A 156 9.19 8.47 -2.81
N GLY A 157 8.54 7.82 -3.77
CA GLY A 157 9.20 6.91 -4.71
C GLY A 157 9.48 5.52 -4.15
N ALA A 158 9.16 5.23 -2.87
CA ALA A 158 9.30 3.90 -2.29
C ALA A 158 8.57 2.85 -3.12
N ARG A 159 9.26 1.73 -3.39
CA ARG A 159 8.73 0.56 -4.08
C ARG A 159 8.51 -0.59 -3.10
N ASP A 160 7.81 -1.60 -3.59
CA ASP A 160 7.56 -2.81 -2.81
C ASP A 160 8.80 -3.71 -2.77
N PHE A 161 9.77 -3.50 -3.68
CA PHE A 161 11.03 -4.22 -3.66
C PHE A 161 11.86 -3.83 -2.44
N ARG A 162 11.99 -4.79 -1.53
CA ARG A 162 12.78 -4.69 -0.29
C ARG A 162 13.27 -6.04 0.15
N LEU A 163 14.36 -6.06 0.91
CA LEU A 163 14.88 -7.22 1.63
C LEU A 163 14.79 -6.91 3.13
N MET A 164 14.19 -7.80 3.90
CA MET A 164 13.94 -7.63 5.33
C MET A 164 14.55 -8.77 6.13
N SER A 165 14.99 -8.47 7.36
CA SER A 165 15.34 -9.50 8.35
C SER A 165 14.09 -10.31 8.76
N ARG A 166 14.27 -11.54 9.23
CA ARG A 166 13.16 -12.35 9.79
C ARG A 166 12.45 -11.59 10.91
N LYS A 167 13.19 -10.92 11.78
CA LYS A 167 12.65 -10.12 12.88
C LYS A 167 11.68 -9.04 12.40
N MET A 168 12.04 -8.29 11.35
CA MET A 168 11.13 -7.29 10.77
C MET A 168 9.94 -7.95 10.08
N THR A 169 10.16 -9.05 9.37
CA THR A 169 9.08 -9.81 8.70
C THR A 169 8.04 -10.31 9.71
N ASP A 170 8.47 -10.84 10.84
CA ASP A 170 7.57 -11.33 11.89
C ASP A 170 6.78 -10.17 12.53
N ALA A 171 7.42 -9.03 12.74
CA ALA A 171 6.74 -7.82 13.20
C ALA A 171 5.66 -7.33 12.21
N VAL A 172 5.96 -7.33 10.90
CA VAL A 172 4.98 -6.99 9.84
C VAL A 172 3.83 -8.00 9.80
N LEU A 173 4.10 -9.28 10.02
CA LEU A 173 3.09 -10.34 10.07
C LEU A 173 2.17 -10.24 11.31
N SER A 174 2.68 -9.72 12.43
CA SER A 174 1.87 -9.49 13.63
C SER A 174 0.76 -8.46 13.42
N MET A 175 0.89 -7.59 12.40
CA MET A 175 -0.13 -6.63 11.99
C MET A 175 -1.08 -7.30 10.98
N ALA A 176 -2.14 -7.90 11.48
CA ALA A 176 -3.12 -8.66 10.69
C ALA A 176 -4.32 -7.81 10.25
N GLU A 177 -4.12 -6.54 9.97
CA GLU A 177 -5.16 -5.61 9.51
C GLU A 177 -5.77 -6.09 8.18
N TYR A 178 -7.11 -6.02 8.07
CA TYR A 178 -7.80 -6.33 6.83
C TYR A 178 -7.52 -5.28 5.73
N ASN A 179 -7.50 -4.00 6.12
CA ASN A 179 -7.23 -2.88 5.23
C ASN A 179 -5.72 -2.57 5.18
N ARG A 180 -4.93 -3.49 4.63
CA ARG A 180 -3.48 -3.37 4.57
C ARG A 180 -3.02 -2.27 3.60
N PHE A 181 -2.00 -1.55 4.02
CA PHE A 181 -1.24 -0.62 3.18
C PHE A 181 0.25 -0.84 3.50
N SER A 182 0.87 -1.77 2.79
CA SER A 182 2.21 -2.28 3.10
C SER A 182 3.26 -1.19 3.24
N LYS A 183 3.22 -0.13 2.42
CA LYS A 183 4.16 1.00 2.51
C LYS A 183 4.10 1.72 3.86
N GLY A 184 2.91 1.86 4.42
CA GLY A 184 2.71 2.40 5.76
C GLY A 184 3.15 1.43 6.84
N ILE A 185 2.75 0.15 6.73
CA ILE A 185 3.08 -0.90 7.70
C ILE A 185 4.59 -1.06 7.84
N PHE A 186 5.33 -1.13 6.72
CA PHE A 186 6.80 -1.26 6.74
C PHE A 186 7.52 -0.09 7.42
N SER A 187 6.96 1.11 7.36
CA SER A 187 7.50 2.26 8.09
C SER A 187 7.04 2.28 9.55
N TRP A 188 5.77 1.90 9.81
CA TRP A 188 5.16 1.94 11.14
C TRP A 188 5.84 1.00 12.13
N VAL A 189 6.33 -0.17 11.68
CA VAL A 189 7.06 -1.11 12.55
C VAL A 189 8.38 -0.57 13.08
N GLY A 190 8.88 0.57 12.56
CA GLY A 190 9.98 1.36 13.15
C GLY A 190 11.38 0.77 12.98
N PHE A 191 11.56 -0.24 12.13
CA PHE A 191 12.88 -0.84 11.87
C PHE A 191 13.75 0.04 10.99
N LYS A 192 15.07 0.04 11.26
CA LYS A 192 16.04 0.85 10.52
C LYS A 192 16.16 0.38 9.07
N THR A 193 15.83 1.27 8.14
CA THR A 193 15.79 0.98 6.69
C THR A 193 16.88 1.74 5.95
N LYS A 194 17.67 1.04 5.12
CA LYS A 194 18.57 1.61 4.12
C LYS A 194 17.86 1.71 2.79
N TRP A 195 17.92 2.89 2.15
CA TRP A 195 17.31 3.14 0.85
C TRP A 195 18.33 3.01 -0.27
N PHE A 196 17.97 2.25 -1.30
CA PHE A 196 18.72 2.06 -2.54
C PHE A 196 18.02 2.80 -3.67
N ASP A 197 18.70 3.79 -4.20
CA ASP A 197 18.20 4.56 -5.33
C ASP A 197 18.47 3.82 -6.64
N TYR A 198 17.45 3.74 -7.51
CA TYR A 198 17.60 3.18 -8.84
C TYR A 198 16.80 3.96 -9.90
N GLU A 199 17.26 3.88 -11.15
CA GLU A 199 16.50 4.43 -12.28
C GLU A 199 15.46 3.40 -12.73
N ASN A 200 14.22 3.88 -12.94
CA ASN A 200 13.11 3.03 -13.33
C ASN A 200 13.38 2.45 -14.74
N ILE A 201 13.31 1.13 -14.85
CA ILE A 201 13.42 0.41 -16.11
C ILE A 201 12.00 0.25 -16.70
N GLU A 202 11.88 0.27 -18.02
CA GLU A 202 10.61 -0.04 -18.68
C GLU A 202 10.18 -1.48 -18.38
N ARG A 203 8.88 -1.72 -18.30
CA ARG A 203 8.34 -3.05 -18.05
C ARG A 203 8.75 -4.01 -19.16
N VAL A 204 9.14 -5.21 -18.77
CA VAL A 204 9.50 -6.25 -19.73
C VAL A 204 8.26 -6.82 -20.43
N ALA A 205 7.10 -6.87 -19.74
CA ALA A 205 5.82 -7.30 -20.27
C ALA A 205 4.64 -6.71 -19.47
N GLY A 206 3.43 -6.78 -20.03
CA GLY A 206 2.20 -6.33 -19.38
C GLY A 206 1.89 -4.82 -19.51
N THR A 207 0.67 -4.43 -19.14
CA THR A 207 0.17 -3.05 -19.20
C THR A 207 -0.17 -2.51 -17.83
N THR A 208 -0.05 -1.17 -17.65
CA THR A 208 -0.44 -0.51 -16.39
C THR A 208 -1.96 -0.63 -16.18
N LYS A 209 -2.39 -1.29 -15.09
CA LYS A 209 -3.81 -1.46 -14.70
C LYS A 209 -4.35 -0.30 -13.87
N TRP A 210 -3.51 0.66 -13.45
CA TRP A 210 -3.90 1.78 -12.60
C TRP A 210 -4.43 2.96 -13.41
N ASN A 211 -5.69 3.31 -13.16
CA ASN A 211 -6.31 4.55 -13.65
C ASN A 211 -6.25 5.65 -12.56
N PHE A 212 -6.64 6.89 -12.92
CA PHE A 212 -6.63 8.04 -12.00
C PHE A 212 -7.49 7.80 -10.74
N TRP A 213 -8.69 7.25 -10.91
CA TRP A 213 -9.60 6.98 -9.79
C TRP A 213 -9.08 5.89 -8.85
N GLY A 214 -8.42 4.87 -9.40
CA GLY A 214 -7.75 3.85 -8.58
C GLY A 214 -6.63 4.42 -7.72
N LEU A 215 -5.80 5.30 -8.30
CA LEU A 215 -4.74 5.99 -7.54
C LEU A 215 -5.31 6.93 -6.47
N PHE A 216 -6.39 7.65 -6.78
CA PHE A 216 -7.06 8.53 -5.84
C PHE A 216 -7.64 7.74 -4.65
N LYS A 217 -8.36 6.65 -4.94
CA LYS A 217 -8.89 5.75 -3.91
C LYS A 217 -7.78 5.17 -3.03
N TYR A 218 -6.71 4.66 -3.63
CA TYR A 218 -5.54 4.15 -2.91
C TYR A 218 -4.90 5.22 -2.01
N SER A 219 -4.90 6.48 -2.46
CA SER A 219 -4.42 7.60 -1.67
C SER A 219 -5.28 7.86 -0.43
N ILE A 220 -6.61 7.83 -0.58
CA ILE A 220 -7.55 7.96 0.55
C ILE A 220 -7.38 6.79 1.51
N GLU A 221 -7.27 5.57 1.01
CA GLU A 221 -7.04 4.37 1.83
C GLU A 221 -5.77 4.50 2.69
N GLY A 222 -4.68 5.01 2.10
CA GLY A 222 -3.44 5.29 2.83
C GLY A 222 -3.60 6.35 3.92
N ILE A 223 -4.31 7.45 3.64
CA ILE A 223 -4.55 8.51 4.62
C ILE A 223 -5.42 8.00 5.78
N VAL A 224 -6.53 7.34 5.47
CA VAL A 224 -7.48 6.85 6.48
C VAL A 224 -6.86 5.74 7.33
N GLY A 225 -6.00 4.90 6.74
CA GLY A 225 -5.33 3.80 7.46
C GLY A 225 -4.27 4.25 8.47
N PHE A 226 -3.61 5.40 8.22
CA PHE A 226 -2.46 5.85 9.03
C PHE A 226 -2.62 7.26 9.63
N SER A 227 -3.82 7.84 9.60
CA SER A 227 -4.06 9.18 10.14
C SER A 227 -5.49 9.35 10.63
N THR A 228 -5.65 9.96 11.79
CA THR A 228 -6.95 10.42 12.31
C THR A 228 -7.19 11.91 12.02
N THR A 229 -6.25 12.58 11.35
CA THR A 229 -6.32 14.02 11.04
C THR A 229 -7.59 14.42 10.27
N PRO A 230 -8.12 13.64 9.28
CA PRO A 230 -9.39 13.97 8.64
C PRO A 230 -10.58 14.05 9.61
N LEU A 231 -10.60 13.22 10.66
CA LEU A 231 -11.63 13.29 11.71
C LEU A 231 -11.47 14.56 12.55
N LEU A 232 -10.21 14.93 12.88
CA LEU A 232 -9.94 16.16 13.61
C LEU A 232 -10.32 17.41 12.80
N ILE A 233 -10.07 17.41 11.49
CA ILE A 233 -10.52 18.47 10.58
C ILE A 233 -12.04 18.57 10.57
N ALA A 234 -12.75 17.44 10.46
CA ALA A 234 -14.21 17.41 10.49
C ALA A 234 -14.76 17.95 11.83
N ALA A 235 -14.15 17.54 12.95
CA ALA A 235 -14.51 18.02 14.27
C ALA A 235 -14.23 19.54 14.43
N GLY A 236 -13.05 20.01 13.98
CA GLY A 236 -12.68 21.42 14.00
C GLY A 236 -13.59 22.29 13.13
N ALA A 237 -13.99 21.81 11.95
CA ALA A 237 -14.98 22.47 11.12
C ALA A 237 -16.33 22.59 11.87
N GLY A 238 -16.78 21.51 12.53
CA GLY A 238 -17.99 21.54 13.36
C GLY A 238 -17.94 22.62 14.45
N VAL A 239 -16.85 22.67 15.19
CA VAL A 239 -16.63 23.71 16.24
C VAL A 239 -16.64 25.11 15.63
N LEU A 240 -15.94 25.33 14.51
CA LEU A 240 -15.93 26.62 13.83
C LEU A 240 -17.34 27.05 13.41
N PHE A 241 -18.12 26.16 12.82
CA PHE A 241 -19.50 26.45 12.43
C PHE A 241 -20.41 26.72 13.63
N CYS A 242 -20.25 26.03 14.75
CA CYS A 242 -20.97 26.33 15.98
C CYS A 242 -20.64 27.75 16.50
N ILE A 243 -19.39 28.17 16.48
CA ILE A 243 -18.99 29.53 16.87
C ILE A 243 -19.61 30.58 15.93
N LEU A 244 -19.54 30.36 14.60
CA LEU A 244 -20.12 31.25 13.61
C LEU A 244 -21.66 31.34 13.74
N ALA A 245 -22.30 30.20 13.99
CA ALA A 245 -23.75 30.17 14.23
C ALA A 245 -24.12 30.95 15.49
N PHE A 246 -23.39 30.80 16.60
CA PHE A 246 -23.60 31.53 17.84
C PHE A 246 -23.48 33.06 17.64
N ILE A 247 -22.40 33.50 16.94
CA ILE A 247 -22.17 34.91 16.59
C ILE A 247 -23.34 35.42 15.69
N GLY A 248 -23.76 34.64 14.69
CA GLY A 248 -24.86 34.97 13.80
C GLY A 248 -26.19 35.12 14.54
N ILE A 249 -26.49 34.20 15.46
CA ILE A 249 -27.68 34.26 16.28
C ILE A 249 -27.66 35.55 17.13
N LEU A 250 -26.53 35.83 17.82
CA LEU A 250 -26.40 37.05 18.63
C LEU A 250 -26.59 38.33 17.79
N PHE A 251 -25.98 38.36 16.60
CA PHE A 251 -26.16 39.48 15.65
C PHE A 251 -27.63 39.68 15.24
N VAL A 252 -28.35 38.62 14.88
CA VAL A 252 -29.75 38.66 14.47
C VAL A 252 -30.62 39.14 15.64
N VAL A 253 -30.41 38.62 16.86
CA VAL A 253 -31.17 39.03 18.06
C VAL A 253 -30.97 40.51 18.37
N VAL A 254 -29.71 40.98 18.40
CA VAL A 254 -29.40 42.39 18.67
C VAL A 254 -30.01 43.30 17.62
N ARG A 255 -29.89 42.94 16.34
CA ARG A 255 -30.50 43.69 15.23
C ARG A 255 -32.02 43.77 15.33
N ALA A 256 -32.66 42.64 15.63
CA ALA A 256 -34.15 42.60 15.77
C ALA A 256 -34.63 43.46 16.94
N LEU A 257 -33.90 43.47 18.06
CA LEU A 257 -34.23 44.32 19.20
C LEU A 257 -34.02 45.81 18.93
N MET A 258 -33.05 46.20 18.11
CA MET A 258 -32.72 47.59 17.83
C MET A 258 -33.53 48.20 16.69
N PHE A 259 -33.85 47.42 15.65
CA PHE A 259 -34.37 47.96 14.37
C PHE A 259 -35.71 47.31 13.93
N GLY A 260 -36.24 46.38 14.72
CA GLY A 260 -37.37 45.56 14.32
C GLY A 260 -37.00 44.51 13.26
N ASP A 261 -37.95 43.63 12.90
CA ASP A 261 -37.71 42.54 11.95
C ASP A 261 -38.45 42.79 10.62
N PRO A 262 -37.82 43.33 9.56
CA PRO A 262 -38.38 43.33 8.23
C PRO A 262 -38.11 41.92 7.61
N THR A 263 -39.17 41.23 7.21
CA THR A 263 -39.23 39.86 6.68
C THR A 263 -38.41 39.60 5.38
N SER A 264 -37.35 40.34 5.12
CA SER A 264 -36.50 40.24 3.92
C SER A 264 -35.23 39.43 4.16
N GLY A 265 -35.33 38.17 4.52
CA GLY A 265 -34.14 37.34 4.77
C GLY A 265 -34.19 35.92 4.18
N TRP A 266 -35.24 35.59 3.44
CA TRP A 266 -35.45 34.22 2.95
C TRP A 266 -34.30 33.67 2.08
N PRO A 267 -33.76 34.40 1.08
CA PRO A 267 -32.63 33.89 0.29
C PRO A 267 -31.38 33.64 1.12
N SER A 268 -31.02 34.52 2.04
CA SER A 268 -29.88 34.38 2.94
C SER A 268 -30.01 33.18 3.87
N MET A 269 -31.23 32.96 4.41
CA MET A 269 -31.53 31.81 5.26
C MET A 269 -31.38 30.50 4.50
N VAL A 270 -31.88 30.41 3.26
CA VAL A 270 -31.70 29.21 2.42
C VAL A 270 -30.25 28.94 2.13
N CYS A 271 -29.43 29.95 1.78
CA CYS A 271 -28.00 29.80 1.53
C CYS A 271 -27.27 29.28 2.78
N ILE A 272 -27.57 29.82 3.97
CA ILE A 272 -26.94 29.38 5.22
C ILE A 272 -27.33 27.93 5.54
N ILE A 273 -28.59 27.56 5.40
CA ILE A 273 -29.09 26.19 5.63
C ILE A 273 -28.39 25.22 4.68
N LEU A 274 -28.32 25.54 3.38
CA LEU A 274 -27.68 24.69 2.39
C LEU A 274 -26.18 24.53 2.67
N LEU A 275 -25.47 25.63 3.04
CA LEU A 275 -24.05 25.58 3.40
C LEU A 275 -23.84 24.71 4.64
N CYS A 276 -24.59 24.94 5.72
CA CYS A 276 -24.45 24.15 6.94
C CYS A 276 -24.76 22.66 6.70
N SER A 277 -25.83 22.38 5.92
CA SER A 277 -26.17 21.00 5.54
C SER A 277 -25.09 20.33 4.71
N GLY A 278 -24.50 21.06 3.76
CA GLY A 278 -23.40 20.55 2.92
C GLY A 278 -22.17 20.19 3.76
N VAL A 279 -21.76 21.07 4.68
CA VAL A 279 -20.64 20.81 5.60
C VAL A 279 -20.95 19.63 6.53
N GLN A 280 -22.16 19.56 7.07
CA GLN A 280 -22.58 18.46 7.94
C GLN A 280 -22.54 17.11 7.21
N LEU A 281 -23.04 17.04 5.97
CA LEU A 281 -22.98 15.83 5.14
C LEU A 281 -21.56 15.43 4.81
N PHE A 282 -20.69 16.40 4.52
CA PHE A 282 -19.27 16.15 4.27
C PHE A 282 -18.58 15.57 5.50
N CYS A 283 -18.75 16.17 6.67
CA CYS A 283 -18.19 15.65 7.93
C CYS A 283 -18.72 14.25 8.25
N THR A 284 -20.02 14.01 8.05
CA THR A 284 -20.65 12.69 8.22
C THR A 284 -20.03 11.67 7.25
N GLY A 285 -19.75 12.07 6.01
CA GLY A 285 -19.08 11.23 5.02
C GLY A 285 -17.66 10.80 5.47
N ILE A 286 -16.89 11.72 6.05
CA ILE A 286 -15.57 11.38 6.63
C ILE A 286 -15.73 10.34 7.74
N VAL A 287 -16.63 10.57 8.70
CA VAL A 287 -16.89 9.61 9.79
C VAL A 287 -17.35 8.27 9.24
N GLY A 288 -18.19 8.27 8.20
CA GLY A 288 -18.68 7.08 7.51
C GLY A 288 -17.53 6.24 6.91
N GLU A 289 -16.52 6.88 6.34
CA GLU A 289 -15.35 6.17 5.78
C GLU A 289 -14.57 5.44 6.88
N TYR A 290 -14.30 6.08 8.02
CA TYR A 290 -13.63 5.43 9.16
C TYR A 290 -14.48 4.30 9.75
N LEU A 291 -15.79 4.52 9.89
CA LEU A 291 -16.72 3.50 10.38
C LEU A 291 -16.74 2.29 9.42
N ALA A 292 -16.72 2.51 8.11
CA ALA A 292 -16.65 1.42 7.13
C ALA A 292 -15.38 0.59 7.28
N LYS A 293 -14.22 1.22 7.53
CA LYS A 293 -12.96 0.51 7.80
C LYS A 293 -13.03 -0.29 9.10
N THR A 294 -13.50 0.34 10.18
CA THR A 294 -13.72 -0.35 11.47
C THR A 294 -14.67 -1.54 11.32
N TYR A 295 -15.74 -1.40 10.55
CA TYR A 295 -16.69 -2.48 10.30
C TYR A 295 -16.04 -3.68 9.59
N LEU A 296 -15.12 -3.44 8.65
CA LEU A 296 -14.39 -4.52 7.98
C LEU A 296 -13.44 -5.24 8.94
N GLU A 297 -12.75 -4.50 9.83
CA GLU A 297 -11.88 -5.08 10.87
C GLU A 297 -12.67 -5.94 11.88
N VAL A 298 -13.79 -5.43 12.37
CA VAL A 298 -14.63 -6.15 13.37
C VAL A 298 -15.22 -7.44 12.80
N LYS A 299 -15.38 -7.54 11.48
CA LYS A 299 -15.85 -8.79 10.85
C LYS A 299 -14.85 -9.93 10.91
N HIS A 300 -13.58 -9.68 11.16
CA HIS A 300 -12.49 -10.67 11.20
C HIS A 300 -12.50 -11.64 10.00
N ARG A 301 -12.87 -11.14 8.82
CA ARG A 301 -12.79 -11.94 7.59
C ARG A 301 -11.32 -12.19 7.25
N PRO A 302 -10.97 -13.40 6.76
CA PRO A 302 -9.61 -13.66 6.32
C PRO A 302 -9.21 -12.67 5.21
N ILE A 303 -7.95 -12.22 5.25
CA ILE A 303 -7.39 -11.28 4.27
C ILE A 303 -7.43 -11.89 2.85
N TYR A 304 -7.22 -13.21 2.75
CA TYR A 304 -7.30 -13.99 1.53
C TYR A 304 -7.82 -15.40 1.81
N ILE A 305 -8.21 -16.11 0.76
CA ILE A 305 -8.61 -17.53 0.81
C ILE A 305 -7.77 -18.26 -0.23
N VAL A 306 -7.01 -19.25 0.21
CA VAL A 306 -6.20 -20.12 -0.65
C VAL A 306 -7.14 -21.09 -1.38
N ALA A 307 -6.95 -21.21 -2.70
CA ALA A 307 -7.60 -22.22 -3.52
C ALA A 307 -6.68 -23.41 -3.78
N GLU A 308 -5.36 -23.17 -3.89
CA GLU A 308 -4.38 -24.20 -4.21
C GLU A 308 -2.98 -23.75 -3.78
N THR A 309 -2.17 -24.72 -3.33
CA THR A 309 -0.73 -24.58 -3.06
C THR A 309 0.04 -25.70 -3.74
N GLU A 310 1.37 -25.62 -3.74
CA GLU A 310 2.23 -26.71 -4.20
C GLU A 310 2.05 -28.02 -3.40
N GLU A 311 1.54 -27.93 -2.17
CA GLU A 311 1.35 -29.09 -1.27
C GLU A 311 0.07 -29.88 -1.58
N ASP A 312 -0.94 -29.24 -2.22
CA ASP A 312 -2.25 -29.84 -2.51
C ASP A 312 -2.22 -30.91 -3.63
N LYS A 313 -1.10 -31.06 -4.34
CA LYS A 313 -0.93 -31.99 -5.46
C LYS A 313 -0.03 -33.20 -5.14
N LYS A 314 -0.04 -33.66 -3.92
CA LYS A 314 0.58 -34.94 -3.55
C LYS A 314 -0.34 -36.11 -3.82
#